data_b6e8188598c8f5b4701f8060a72b2415
#
_entry.id   b6e8188598c8f5b4701f8060a72b2415
#
_cell.length_a   1.000
_cell.length_b   1.000
_cell.length_c   1.000
_cell.angle_alpha   90.00
_cell.angle_beta   90.00
_cell.angle_gamma   90.00
#
_symmetry.space_group_name_H-M   'P 1'
#
loop_
_entity.id
_entity.type
_entity.pdbx_description
1 polymer ?
#
loop_
_entity_poly.entity_id
_entity_poly.type
_entity_poly.pdbx_seq_one_letter_code
_entity_poly.pdbx_strand_id
1 'polypeptide(L)'
;RESAKRYLGMRHFDVQLIGGAVLHEGKIAEMKTGEGKTLVATLAVALNALTGKGVHVVTVNDYLARRDAEWMGPVYRGLGLSVGVIQHASTPAERRKAYLADVTYVTNSELGFDYLRDNMAISPDQLVLRHDHPLHYAIIDEVDSILIDEARTPLIISGPAEKATDLYYKMAEIAKKLERGLPAEPGVRKEPTGDYTVEEKNRSVHLTLQGIAKAEKLLGIEGLFSPENMELAHMLIQAIRAKELYHRDRDYIVQDGQVIIVDEFTGRLMPGRRYGEGLHPAIEAKEGVRIERENQTLATITYQNFFRLYEKRAGMTGTAKTEEKEFQEIYGMDVVVVPTNRPVVRKDFPDVVYRTEKGK
;
A
#
# COMPACT_ATOMS: atom_id res chain seq x y z
N ARG A 1 -17.71 -20.61 26.59
CA ARG A 1 -18.48 -21.79 26.14
C ARG A 1 -19.97 -21.63 26.50
N GLU A 2 -20.29 -21.29 27.73
CA GLU A 2 -21.67 -21.10 28.17
C GLU A 2 -22.35 -19.90 27.52
N SER A 3 -21.65 -18.78 27.35
CA SER A 3 -22.15 -17.60 26.63
C SER A 3 -22.54 -17.93 25.18
N ALA A 4 -21.70 -18.65 24.45
CA ALA A 4 -22.00 -19.09 23.09
C ALA A 4 -23.25 -20.02 23.04
N LYS A 5 -23.40 -20.90 24.02
CA LYS A 5 -24.57 -21.75 24.13
C LYS A 5 -25.84 -20.96 24.37
N ARG A 6 -25.81 -19.96 25.29
CA ARG A 6 -26.99 -19.15 25.63
C ARG A 6 -27.40 -18.21 24.52
N TYR A 7 -26.46 -17.55 23.89
CA TYR A 7 -26.77 -16.47 22.94
C TYR A 7 -26.81 -16.93 21.47
N LEU A 8 -26.07 -18.01 21.10
CA LEU A 8 -26.04 -18.52 19.74
C LEU A 8 -26.62 -19.92 19.58
N GLY A 9 -26.96 -20.62 20.68
CA GLY A 9 -27.32 -22.03 20.63
C GLY A 9 -26.13 -22.96 20.30
N MET A 10 -24.91 -22.44 20.23
CA MET A 10 -23.71 -23.17 19.84
C MET A 10 -22.83 -23.43 21.06
N ARG A 11 -22.45 -24.68 21.28
CA ARG A 11 -21.49 -25.04 22.32
C ARG A 11 -20.18 -25.50 21.65
N HIS A 12 -19.08 -24.87 21.96
CA HIS A 12 -17.77 -25.25 21.42
C HIS A 12 -17.47 -26.72 21.67
N PHE A 13 -16.96 -27.40 20.65
CA PHE A 13 -16.43 -28.76 20.78
C PHE A 13 -15.08 -28.72 21.51
N ASP A 14 -14.63 -29.86 22.03
CA ASP A 14 -13.38 -29.91 22.78
C ASP A 14 -12.16 -29.57 21.89
N VAL A 15 -12.16 -30.02 20.64
CA VAL A 15 -11.12 -29.64 19.66
C VAL A 15 -11.09 -28.14 19.37
N GLN A 16 -12.23 -27.48 19.44
CA GLN A 16 -12.33 -26.02 19.29
C GLN A 16 -11.74 -25.28 20.50
N LEU A 17 -11.80 -25.86 21.71
CA LEU A 17 -11.09 -25.30 22.87
C LEU A 17 -9.58 -25.34 22.69
N ILE A 18 -9.04 -26.40 22.06
CA ILE A 18 -7.63 -26.49 21.70
C ILE A 18 -7.28 -25.34 20.76
N GLY A 19 -8.05 -25.14 19.70
CA GLY A 19 -7.86 -24.01 18.77
C GLY A 19 -7.87 -22.64 19.47
N GLY A 20 -8.81 -22.43 20.40
CA GLY A 20 -8.86 -21.22 21.21
C GLY A 20 -7.64 -21.01 22.11
N ALA A 21 -7.09 -22.07 22.70
CA ALA A 21 -5.87 -22.03 23.49
C ALA A 21 -4.65 -21.67 22.59
N VAL A 22 -4.52 -22.30 21.43
CA VAL A 22 -3.49 -21.99 20.44
C VAL A 22 -3.51 -20.52 20.06
N LEU A 23 -4.68 -19.96 19.75
CA LEU A 23 -4.82 -18.52 19.44
C LEU A 23 -4.44 -17.66 20.64
N HIS A 24 -4.85 -18.05 21.86
CA HIS A 24 -4.47 -17.31 23.07
C HIS A 24 -2.94 -17.29 23.28
N GLU A 25 -2.24 -18.36 22.96
CA GLU A 25 -0.78 -18.44 23.06
C GLU A 25 -0.04 -17.63 21.97
N GLY A 26 -0.73 -16.97 21.05
CA GLY A 26 -0.11 -16.20 19.98
C GLY A 26 0.44 -17.05 18.84
N LYS A 27 -0.16 -18.21 18.60
CA LYS A 27 0.21 -19.17 17.58
C LYS A 27 -0.84 -19.21 16.46
N ILE A 28 -0.55 -19.97 15.41
CA ILE A 28 -1.48 -20.20 14.30
C ILE A 28 -2.22 -21.51 14.52
N ALA A 29 -3.55 -21.42 14.56
CA ALA A 29 -4.42 -22.59 14.60
C ALA A 29 -4.77 -22.99 13.16
N GLU A 30 -4.17 -24.08 12.66
CA GLU A 30 -4.63 -24.68 11.42
C GLU A 30 -5.85 -25.54 11.69
N MET A 31 -7.00 -25.08 11.20
CA MET A 31 -8.29 -25.78 11.33
C MET A 31 -8.93 -25.92 9.96
N LYS A 32 -9.34 -27.13 9.60
CA LYS A 32 -9.97 -27.37 8.31
C LYS A 32 -11.19 -26.49 8.09
N THR A 33 -11.48 -26.18 6.83
CA THR A 33 -12.67 -25.45 6.46
C THR A 33 -13.93 -26.16 6.98
N GLY A 34 -14.84 -25.40 7.59
CA GLY A 34 -16.05 -25.94 8.20
C GLY A 34 -15.93 -26.32 9.68
N GLU A 35 -14.73 -26.30 10.28
CA GLU A 35 -14.51 -26.61 11.71
C GLU A 35 -14.87 -25.44 12.66
N GLY A 36 -15.43 -24.34 12.14
CA GLY A 36 -15.95 -23.25 12.94
C GLY A 36 -14.91 -22.29 13.50
N LYS A 37 -13.88 -21.93 12.71
CA LYS A 37 -12.82 -20.97 13.10
C LYS A 37 -13.38 -19.68 13.70
N THR A 38 -14.43 -19.12 13.11
CA THR A 38 -15.10 -17.89 13.60
C THR A 38 -15.58 -18.03 15.05
N LEU A 39 -16.17 -19.18 15.40
CA LEU A 39 -16.61 -19.46 16.77
C LEU A 39 -15.43 -19.72 17.70
N VAL A 40 -14.37 -20.40 17.21
CA VAL A 40 -13.15 -20.68 17.98
C VAL A 40 -12.44 -19.38 18.37
N ALA A 41 -12.36 -18.41 17.48
CA ALA A 41 -11.76 -17.11 17.76
C ALA A 41 -12.38 -16.43 18.99
N THR A 42 -13.68 -16.60 19.24
CA THR A 42 -14.38 -15.99 20.40
C THR A 42 -13.76 -16.35 21.73
N LEU A 43 -13.14 -17.53 21.85
CA LEU A 43 -12.50 -18.00 23.09
C LEU A 43 -11.28 -17.13 23.44
N ALA A 44 -10.37 -16.98 22.51
CA ALA A 44 -9.16 -16.17 22.70
C ALA A 44 -9.48 -14.68 22.72
N VAL A 45 -10.40 -14.21 21.88
CA VAL A 45 -10.84 -12.81 21.83
C VAL A 45 -11.40 -12.39 23.19
N ALA A 46 -12.38 -13.13 23.71
CA ALA A 46 -13.01 -12.79 24.99
C ALA A 46 -11.99 -12.76 26.14
N LEU A 47 -11.09 -13.75 26.22
CA LEU A 47 -10.09 -13.82 27.26
C LEU A 47 -9.10 -12.65 27.21
N ASN A 48 -8.62 -12.29 26.03
CA ASN A 48 -7.68 -11.18 25.88
C ASN A 48 -8.35 -9.80 26.00
N ALA A 49 -9.62 -9.68 25.61
CA ALA A 49 -10.40 -8.45 25.78
C ALA A 49 -10.58 -8.04 27.25
N LEU A 50 -10.57 -9.00 28.18
CA LEU A 50 -10.63 -8.73 29.64
C LEU A 50 -9.45 -7.90 30.15
N THR A 51 -8.36 -7.78 29.41
CA THR A 51 -7.24 -6.90 29.77
C THR A 51 -7.58 -5.42 29.66
N GLY A 52 -8.68 -5.06 28.98
CA GLY A 52 -9.07 -3.69 28.70
C GLY A 52 -8.23 -2.99 27.61
N LYS A 53 -7.25 -3.69 27.05
CA LYS A 53 -6.32 -3.10 26.05
C LYS A 53 -6.85 -3.14 24.60
N GLY A 54 -7.97 -3.84 24.35
CA GLY A 54 -8.58 -4.01 23.05
C GLY A 54 -8.00 -5.19 22.26
N VAL A 55 -8.85 -5.81 21.48
CA VAL A 55 -8.51 -6.93 20.58
C VAL A 55 -9.04 -6.64 19.19
N HIS A 56 -8.18 -6.80 18.18
CA HIS A 56 -8.56 -6.68 16.79
C HIS A 56 -8.78 -8.07 16.16
N VAL A 57 -9.95 -8.29 15.58
CA VAL A 57 -10.25 -9.47 14.77
C VAL A 57 -10.17 -9.02 13.32
N VAL A 58 -9.13 -9.49 12.64
CA VAL A 58 -8.78 -9.04 11.28
C VAL A 58 -9.32 -10.01 10.26
N THR A 59 -10.06 -9.48 9.29
CA THR A 59 -10.67 -10.24 8.19
C THR A 59 -10.19 -9.72 6.83
N VAL A 60 -10.42 -10.50 5.78
CA VAL A 60 -9.98 -10.13 4.41
C VAL A 60 -10.91 -9.15 3.69
N ASN A 61 -12.13 -8.94 4.18
CA ASN A 61 -13.08 -8.01 3.56
C ASN A 61 -14.15 -7.49 4.54
N ASP A 62 -14.80 -6.39 4.14
CA ASP A 62 -15.83 -5.70 4.90
C ASP A 62 -17.06 -6.57 5.22
N TYR A 63 -17.44 -7.44 4.30
CA TYR A 63 -18.57 -8.34 4.52
C TYR A 63 -18.31 -9.28 5.68
N LEU A 64 -17.14 -9.90 5.72
CA LEU A 64 -16.77 -10.81 6.83
C LEU A 64 -16.63 -10.04 8.15
N ALA A 65 -16.03 -8.87 8.13
CA ALA A 65 -15.90 -8.04 9.34
C ALA A 65 -17.28 -7.74 9.95
N ARG A 66 -18.23 -7.32 9.13
CA ARG A 66 -19.61 -7.07 9.60
C ARG A 66 -20.32 -8.34 10.02
N ARG A 67 -20.37 -9.36 9.17
CA ARG A 67 -21.04 -10.63 9.41
C ARG A 67 -20.58 -11.26 10.73
N ASP A 68 -19.28 -11.33 10.94
CA ASP A 68 -18.71 -12.00 12.11
C ASP A 68 -18.90 -11.16 13.38
N ALA A 69 -18.84 -9.83 13.29
CA ALA A 69 -19.16 -8.94 14.39
C ALA A 69 -20.65 -9.05 14.83
N GLU A 70 -21.55 -9.11 13.85
CA GLU A 70 -22.98 -9.27 14.12
C GLU A 70 -23.30 -10.66 14.72
N TRP A 71 -22.71 -11.70 14.13
CA TRP A 71 -22.96 -13.08 14.53
C TRP A 71 -22.32 -13.42 15.88
N MET A 72 -21.05 -13.10 16.10
CA MET A 72 -20.32 -13.42 17.34
C MET A 72 -20.52 -12.36 18.44
N GLY A 73 -20.96 -11.16 18.07
CA GLY A 73 -21.17 -10.05 19.01
C GLY A 73 -22.01 -10.38 20.24
N PRO A 74 -23.12 -11.14 20.12
CA PRO A 74 -23.91 -11.56 21.28
C PRO A 74 -23.11 -12.36 22.33
N VAL A 75 -22.10 -13.13 21.92
CA VAL A 75 -21.24 -13.88 22.87
C VAL A 75 -20.44 -12.92 23.72
N TYR A 76 -19.83 -11.89 23.12
CA TYR A 76 -19.03 -10.89 23.82
C TYR A 76 -19.89 -10.01 24.72
N ARG A 77 -21.01 -9.49 24.19
CA ARG A 77 -21.94 -8.66 24.97
C ARG A 77 -22.51 -9.41 26.16
N GLY A 78 -22.77 -10.73 26.02
CA GLY A 78 -23.16 -11.59 27.11
C GLY A 78 -22.13 -11.77 28.21
N LEU A 79 -20.87 -11.40 27.93
CA LEU A 79 -19.74 -11.35 28.88
C LEU A 79 -19.46 -9.92 29.37
N GLY A 80 -20.29 -8.94 29.00
CA GLY A 80 -20.10 -7.54 29.34
C GLY A 80 -19.06 -6.79 28.48
N LEU A 81 -18.61 -7.39 27.36
CA LEU A 81 -17.63 -6.80 26.45
C LEU A 81 -18.31 -6.03 25.32
N SER A 82 -17.76 -4.87 25.00
CA SER A 82 -18.20 -4.05 23.88
C SER A 82 -17.61 -4.53 22.55
N VAL A 83 -18.37 -4.35 21.45
CA VAL A 83 -17.96 -4.76 20.10
C VAL A 83 -18.11 -3.61 19.13
N GLY A 84 -17.04 -3.29 18.43
CA GLY A 84 -16.98 -2.35 17.32
C GLY A 84 -16.75 -3.07 15.99
N VAL A 85 -17.15 -2.42 14.90
CA VAL A 85 -16.85 -2.85 13.54
C VAL A 85 -16.42 -1.64 12.71
N ILE A 86 -15.39 -1.84 11.90
CA ILE A 86 -14.90 -0.83 10.97
C ILE A 86 -15.05 -1.33 9.56
N GLN A 87 -15.60 -0.48 8.71
CA GLN A 87 -15.81 -0.72 7.29
C GLN A 87 -15.21 0.43 6.48
N HIS A 88 -15.08 0.24 5.19
CA HIS A 88 -14.53 1.25 4.29
C HIS A 88 -15.22 2.61 4.42
N ALA A 89 -16.56 2.61 4.53
CA ALA A 89 -17.37 3.83 4.64
C ALA A 89 -17.38 4.48 6.05
N SER A 90 -16.73 3.87 7.05
CA SER A 90 -16.72 4.39 8.42
C SER A 90 -16.00 5.72 8.53
N THR A 91 -16.65 6.70 9.16
CA THR A 91 -16.06 8.01 9.46
C THR A 91 -14.98 7.93 10.54
N PRO A 92 -14.07 8.91 10.66
CA PRO A 92 -13.05 8.93 11.72
C PRO A 92 -13.64 8.83 13.14
N ALA A 93 -14.78 9.44 13.40
CA ALA A 93 -15.47 9.36 14.69
C ALA A 93 -16.00 7.96 15.00
N GLU A 94 -16.57 7.27 14.00
CA GLU A 94 -17.02 5.89 14.12
C GLU A 94 -15.84 4.94 14.30
N ARG A 95 -14.72 5.14 13.56
CA ARG A 95 -13.49 4.36 13.71
C ARG A 95 -12.95 4.47 15.14
N ARG A 96 -12.81 5.70 15.66
CA ARG A 96 -12.36 5.94 17.04
C ARG A 96 -13.25 5.23 18.05
N LYS A 97 -14.57 5.36 17.91
CA LYS A 97 -15.51 4.66 18.77
C LYS A 97 -15.37 3.12 18.68
N ALA A 98 -15.14 2.58 17.50
CA ALA A 98 -14.96 1.15 17.28
C ALA A 98 -13.65 0.65 17.90
N TYR A 99 -12.52 1.38 17.74
CA TYR A 99 -11.25 1.01 18.36
C TYR A 99 -11.24 1.13 19.89
N LEU A 100 -12.10 1.96 20.46
CA LEU A 100 -12.29 2.03 21.92
C LEU A 100 -13.10 0.87 22.47
N ALA A 101 -13.79 0.10 21.63
CA ALA A 101 -14.48 -1.13 22.06
C ALA A 101 -13.47 -2.21 22.53
N ASP A 102 -13.91 -3.14 23.36
CA ASP A 102 -13.07 -4.25 23.84
C ASP A 102 -12.68 -5.20 22.71
N VAL A 103 -13.56 -5.36 21.71
CA VAL A 103 -13.35 -6.17 20.51
C VAL A 103 -13.68 -5.34 19.27
N THR A 104 -12.74 -5.26 18.32
CA THR A 104 -12.95 -4.55 17.05
C THR A 104 -12.77 -5.49 15.87
N TYR A 105 -13.79 -5.65 15.05
CA TYR A 105 -13.72 -6.33 13.76
C TYR A 105 -13.36 -5.33 12.68
N VAL A 106 -12.34 -5.66 11.88
CA VAL A 106 -11.79 -4.73 10.88
C VAL A 106 -11.09 -5.51 9.77
N THR A 107 -11.00 -4.97 8.55
CA THR A 107 -10.21 -5.58 7.49
C THR A 107 -8.72 -5.27 7.65
N ASN A 108 -7.87 -6.13 7.10
CA ASN A 108 -6.42 -5.93 7.07
C ASN A 108 -6.03 -4.57 6.46
N SER A 109 -6.69 -4.18 5.35
CA SER A 109 -6.41 -2.91 4.66
C SER A 109 -6.85 -1.70 5.48
N GLU A 110 -8.09 -1.67 6.00
CA GLU A 110 -8.58 -0.52 6.78
C GLU A 110 -7.75 -0.30 8.04
N LEU A 111 -7.39 -1.37 8.72
CA LEU A 111 -6.54 -1.32 9.91
C LEU A 111 -5.14 -0.75 9.61
N GLY A 112 -4.53 -1.20 8.54
CA GLY A 112 -3.22 -0.69 8.12
C GLY A 112 -3.28 0.76 7.62
N PHE A 113 -4.35 1.16 6.92
CA PHE A 113 -4.54 2.56 6.54
C PHE A 113 -4.85 3.46 7.73
N ASP A 114 -5.60 2.99 8.73
CA ASP A 114 -5.82 3.75 9.96
C ASP A 114 -4.50 3.98 10.71
N TYR A 115 -3.66 2.96 10.78
CA TYR A 115 -2.32 3.10 11.34
C TYR A 115 -1.47 4.14 10.59
N LEU A 116 -1.47 4.12 9.24
CA LEU A 116 -0.73 5.11 8.46
C LEU A 116 -1.30 6.52 8.66
N ARG A 117 -2.62 6.68 8.70
CA ARG A 117 -3.27 7.99 8.97
C ARG A 117 -2.91 8.52 10.34
N ASP A 118 -2.91 7.67 11.36
CA ASP A 118 -2.53 8.06 12.72
C ASP A 118 -1.07 8.51 12.81
N ASN A 119 -0.15 7.87 12.06
CA ASN A 119 1.24 8.30 11.98
C ASN A 119 1.46 9.63 11.23
N MET A 120 0.48 10.05 10.44
CA MET A 120 0.50 11.35 9.75
C MET A 120 -0.27 12.43 10.52
N ALA A 121 -0.93 12.08 11.63
CA ALA A 121 -1.72 13.00 12.42
C ALA A 121 -0.84 14.09 13.07
N ILE A 122 -1.32 15.33 13.01
CA ILE A 122 -0.61 16.50 13.58
C ILE A 122 -1.00 16.71 15.05
N SER A 123 -2.18 16.23 15.44
CA SER A 123 -2.71 16.40 16.80
C SER A 123 -3.38 15.12 17.32
N PRO A 124 -3.38 14.89 18.65
CA PRO A 124 -3.95 13.67 19.23
C PRO A 124 -5.44 13.44 18.98
N ASP A 125 -6.20 14.50 18.74
CA ASP A 125 -7.62 14.43 18.43
C ASP A 125 -7.91 13.87 17.01
N GLN A 126 -6.91 13.79 16.16
CA GLN A 126 -6.98 13.15 14.83
C GLN A 126 -6.78 11.64 14.89
N LEU A 127 -6.18 11.11 15.94
CA LEU A 127 -5.91 9.68 16.09
C LEU A 127 -7.22 8.89 16.21
N VAL A 128 -7.30 7.75 15.55
CA VAL A 128 -8.45 6.84 15.62
C VAL A 128 -8.15 5.58 16.43
N LEU A 129 -6.91 5.09 16.41
CA LEU A 129 -6.46 3.99 17.24
C LEU A 129 -6.40 4.39 18.72
N ARG A 130 -6.34 3.43 19.62
CA ARG A 130 -6.15 3.68 21.05
C ARG A 130 -4.83 4.39 21.30
N HIS A 131 -4.79 5.34 22.21
CA HIS A 131 -3.53 5.99 22.65
C HIS A 131 -2.63 5.02 23.40
N ASP A 132 -3.24 4.27 24.33
CA ASP A 132 -2.55 3.26 25.11
C ASP A 132 -2.75 1.90 24.42
N HIS A 133 -1.66 1.22 24.09
CA HIS A 133 -1.70 -0.09 23.45
C HIS A 133 -2.49 -0.14 22.12
N PRO A 134 -2.13 0.69 21.11
CA PRO A 134 -2.88 0.74 19.83
C PRO A 134 -2.89 -0.60 19.09
N LEU A 135 -1.87 -1.42 19.26
CA LEU A 135 -1.66 -2.71 18.60
C LEU A 135 -1.37 -3.81 19.63
N HIS A 136 -2.30 -4.01 20.59
CA HIS A 136 -2.10 -4.96 21.67
C HIS A 136 -2.22 -6.42 21.19
N TYR A 137 -3.37 -6.82 20.69
CA TYR A 137 -3.60 -8.19 20.24
C TYR A 137 -4.43 -8.25 18.95
N ALA A 138 -3.92 -8.99 17.96
CA ALA A 138 -4.66 -9.30 16.74
C ALA A 138 -4.86 -10.79 16.56
N ILE A 139 -6.07 -11.19 16.17
CA ILE A 139 -6.35 -12.49 15.57
C ILE A 139 -6.62 -12.26 14.09
N ILE A 140 -5.83 -12.92 13.24
CA ILE A 140 -5.85 -12.75 11.78
C ILE A 140 -6.52 -13.98 11.18
N ASP A 141 -7.70 -13.78 10.58
CA ASP A 141 -8.39 -14.82 9.83
C ASP A 141 -7.78 -14.94 8.42
N GLU A 142 -7.74 -16.15 7.89
CA GLU A 142 -7.03 -16.50 6.65
C GLU A 142 -5.60 -15.94 6.66
N VAL A 143 -4.86 -16.30 7.72
CA VAL A 143 -3.55 -15.72 8.05
C VAL A 143 -2.48 -15.97 6.99
N ASP A 144 -2.55 -17.08 6.26
CA ASP A 144 -1.67 -17.40 5.13
C ASP A 144 -1.85 -16.39 3.99
N SER A 145 -3.08 -16.07 3.60
CA SER A 145 -3.33 -15.04 2.58
C SER A 145 -2.77 -13.68 2.98
N ILE A 146 -2.96 -13.25 4.24
CA ILE A 146 -2.57 -11.90 4.68
C ILE A 146 -1.06 -11.81 4.97
N LEU A 147 -0.49 -12.80 5.67
CA LEU A 147 0.89 -12.74 6.15
C LEU A 147 1.92 -13.41 5.25
N ILE A 148 1.49 -14.21 4.26
CA ILE A 148 2.37 -14.85 3.28
C ILE A 148 2.09 -14.28 1.89
N ASP A 149 0.91 -14.56 1.32
CA ASP A 149 0.62 -14.21 -0.09
C ASP A 149 0.66 -12.70 -0.33
N GLU A 150 0.01 -11.91 0.55
CA GLU A 150 -0.07 -10.45 0.46
C GLU A 150 0.97 -9.73 1.34
N ALA A 151 1.86 -10.46 2.01
CA ALA A 151 2.77 -9.92 3.03
C ALA A 151 3.58 -8.69 2.56
N ARG A 152 4.04 -8.72 1.31
CA ARG A 152 4.87 -7.68 0.70
C ARG A 152 4.07 -6.59 -0.02
N THR A 153 2.76 -6.70 -0.09
CA THR A 153 1.90 -5.69 -0.69
C THR A 153 1.96 -4.42 0.16
N PRO A 154 2.38 -3.28 -0.42
CA PRO A 154 2.44 -2.03 0.33
C PRO A 154 1.07 -1.36 0.41
N LEU A 155 0.71 -0.89 1.58
CA LEU A 155 -0.31 0.13 1.77
C LEU A 155 0.36 1.49 1.55
N ILE A 156 -0.21 2.32 0.67
CA ILE A 156 0.39 3.59 0.27
C ILE A 156 -0.64 4.71 0.42
N ILE A 157 -0.28 5.76 1.14
CA ILE A 157 -1.02 7.03 1.13
C ILE A 157 -0.22 8.01 0.30
N SER A 158 -0.84 8.53 -0.75
CA SER A 158 -0.25 9.54 -1.62
C SER A 158 -1.02 10.86 -1.50
N GLY A 159 -0.32 11.96 -1.62
CA GLY A 159 -0.88 13.29 -1.68
C GLY A 159 -0.29 14.12 -2.82
N PRO A 160 -0.91 15.23 -3.19
CA PRO A 160 -0.36 16.11 -4.21
C PRO A 160 0.97 16.69 -3.74
N ALA A 161 1.99 16.61 -4.59
CA ALA A 161 3.26 17.31 -4.34
C ALA A 161 3.04 18.81 -4.45
N GLU A 162 3.55 19.58 -3.49
CA GLU A 162 3.59 21.04 -3.54
C GLU A 162 4.70 21.52 -4.49
N LYS A 163 4.56 21.31 -5.80
CA LYS A 163 5.47 21.89 -6.77
C LYS A 163 4.79 23.06 -7.46
N ALA A 164 5.49 24.19 -7.51
CA ALA A 164 5.04 25.39 -8.21
C ALA A 164 4.94 25.10 -9.72
N THR A 165 3.75 24.83 -10.22
CA THR A 165 3.47 24.52 -11.65
C THR A 165 3.98 25.65 -12.57
N ASP A 166 3.94 26.89 -12.12
CA ASP A 166 4.39 28.07 -12.88
C ASP A 166 5.88 28.01 -13.21
N LEU A 167 6.71 27.38 -12.37
CA LEU A 167 8.13 27.22 -12.64
C LEU A 167 8.40 26.31 -13.83
N TYR A 168 7.62 25.29 -14.07
CA TYR A 168 7.78 24.42 -15.25
C TYR A 168 7.52 25.18 -16.55
N TYR A 169 6.49 26.02 -16.60
CA TYR A 169 6.24 26.87 -17.77
C TYR A 169 7.40 27.87 -17.98
N LYS A 170 7.90 28.48 -16.90
CA LYS A 170 9.07 29.37 -16.98
C LYS A 170 10.31 28.65 -17.50
N MET A 171 10.56 27.42 -17.03
CA MET A 171 11.69 26.60 -17.50
C MET A 171 11.54 26.19 -18.96
N ALA A 172 10.32 25.86 -19.41
CA ALA A 172 10.06 25.56 -20.81
C ALA A 172 10.35 26.77 -21.72
N GLU A 173 9.99 27.99 -21.31
CA GLU A 173 10.29 29.22 -22.05
C GLU A 173 11.80 29.53 -22.06
N ILE A 174 12.52 29.26 -20.97
CA ILE A 174 13.97 29.41 -20.92
C ILE A 174 14.65 28.37 -21.83
N ALA A 175 14.22 27.12 -21.81
CA ALA A 175 14.75 26.06 -22.65
C ALA A 175 14.61 26.38 -24.16
N LYS A 176 13.51 27.09 -24.57
CA LYS A 176 13.35 27.55 -25.95
C LYS A 176 14.42 28.58 -26.36
N LYS A 177 14.91 29.38 -25.42
CA LYS A 177 15.93 30.43 -25.66
C LYS A 177 17.38 29.91 -25.63
N LEU A 178 17.57 28.68 -25.14
CA LEU A 178 18.87 28.03 -25.14
C LEU A 178 19.08 27.27 -26.44
N GLU A 179 20.36 27.26 -26.94
CA GLU A 179 20.74 26.68 -28.22
C GLU A 179 21.55 25.39 -28.02
N ARG A 180 21.16 24.35 -28.77
CA ARG A 180 21.90 23.08 -28.81
C ARG A 180 23.27 23.28 -29.47
N GLY A 181 24.31 22.79 -28.82
CA GLY A 181 25.67 22.73 -29.36
C GLY A 181 26.13 21.30 -29.65
N LEU A 182 27.40 21.18 -29.96
CA LEU A 182 28.04 19.90 -30.23
C LEU A 182 28.92 19.49 -29.03
N PRO A 183 28.98 18.20 -28.68
CA PRO A 183 29.82 17.73 -27.59
C PRO A 183 31.30 17.88 -27.90
N ALA A 184 32.16 17.86 -26.88
CA ALA A 184 33.59 17.76 -27.05
C ALA A 184 33.96 16.47 -27.80
N GLU A 185 34.90 16.54 -28.72
CA GLU A 185 35.36 15.41 -29.53
C GLU A 185 36.88 15.36 -29.53
N PRO A 186 37.52 14.29 -29.03
CA PRO A 186 38.95 14.17 -28.95
C PRO A 186 39.63 14.35 -30.33
N GLY A 187 40.60 15.28 -30.42
CA GLY A 187 41.31 15.57 -31.67
C GLY A 187 40.59 16.55 -32.62
N VAL A 188 39.32 16.84 -32.43
CA VAL A 188 38.54 17.77 -33.27
C VAL A 188 38.10 18.99 -32.48
N ARG A 189 37.55 18.83 -31.28
CA ARG A 189 37.04 19.92 -30.46
C ARG A 189 37.30 19.65 -28.98
N LYS A 190 38.06 20.56 -28.34
CA LYS A 190 38.43 20.40 -26.92
C LYS A 190 37.28 20.70 -25.96
N GLU A 191 36.37 21.60 -26.32
CA GLU A 191 35.27 22.05 -25.48
C GLU A 191 33.92 21.93 -26.22
N PRO A 192 32.84 21.66 -25.52
CA PRO A 192 31.49 21.64 -26.11
C PRO A 192 31.11 23.06 -26.58
N THR A 193 30.27 23.16 -27.61
CA THR A 193 29.74 24.43 -28.12
C THR A 193 28.26 24.59 -27.73
N GLY A 194 27.73 25.81 -27.94
CA GLY A 194 26.34 26.13 -27.64
C GLY A 194 26.06 26.20 -26.13
N ASP A 195 24.78 26.27 -25.78
CA ASP A 195 24.33 26.38 -24.40
C ASP A 195 24.21 25.02 -23.70
N TYR A 196 23.96 23.97 -24.46
CA TYR A 196 23.89 22.58 -23.96
C TYR A 196 24.21 21.57 -25.05
N THR A 197 24.61 20.38 -24.63
CA THR A 197 24.81 19.21 -25.50
C THR A 197 23.83 18.11 -25.18
N VAL A 198 23.48 17.28 -26.15
CA VAL A 198 22.52 16.18 -26.03
C VAL A 198 23.22 14.87 -26.37
N GLU A 199 23.07 13.90 -25.50
CA GLU A 199 23.52 12.53 -25.70
C GLU A 199 22.30 11.63 -25.90
N GLU A 200 21.97 11.33 -27.15
CA GLU A 200 20.74 10.60 -27.49
C GLU A 200 20.71 9.17 -26.95
N LYS A 201 21.89 8.51 -26.93
CA LYS A 201 22.02 7.12 -26.46
C LYS A 201 21.62 6.96 -24.99
N ASN A 202 22.01 7.90 -24.14
CA ASN A 202 21.73 7.89 -22.70
C ASN A 202 20.52 8.76 -22.33
N ARG A 203 19.87 9.37 -23.34
CA ARG A 203 18.78 10.35 -23.15
C ARG A 203 19.12 11.42 -22.12
N SER A 204 20.37 11.94 -22.16
CA SER A 204 20.88 12.94 -21.23
C SER A 204 21.20 14.27 -21.91
N VAL A 205 21.15 15.34 -21.11
CA VAL A 205 21.46 16.70 -21.51
C VAL A 205 22.48 17.27 -20.53
N HIS A 206 23.50 17.96 -21.07
CA HIS A 206 24.54 18.58 -20.28
C HIS A 206 24.66 20.06 -20.65
N LEU A 207 24.48 20.95 -19.65
CA LEU A 207 24.67 22.38 -19.82
C LEU A 207 26.17 22.68 -19.97
N THR A 208 26.53 23.58 -20.89
CA THR A 208 27.86 24.14 -20.99
C THR A 208 28.04 25.30 -20.01
N LEU A 209 29.27 25.73 -19.78
CA LEU A 209 29.53 26.93 -18.96
C LEU A 209 28.83 28.19 -19.52
N GLN A 210 28.78 28.31 -20.85
CA GLN A 210 28.04 29.37 -21.53
C GLN A 210 26.53 29.26 -21.25
N GLY A 211 25.98 28.05 -21.34
CA GLY A 211 24.55 27.78 -21.07
C GLY A 211 24.16 28.03 -19.64
N ILE A 212 25.03 27.68 -18.69
CA ILE A 212 24.81 27.97 -17.26
C ILE A 212 24.72 29.50 -17.05
N ALA A 213 25.72 30.25 -17.52
CA ALA A 213 25.71 31.70 -17.37
C ALA A 213 24.51 32.38 -18.04
N LYS A 214 24.08 31.88 -19.21
CA LYS A 214 22.86 32.35 -19.90
C LYS A 214 21.60 32.01 -19.15
N ALA A 215 21.49 30.81 -18.59
CA ALA A 215 20.34 30.37 -17.77
C ALA A 215 20.22 31.19 -16.47
N GLU A 216 21.33 31.41 -15.77
CA GLU A 216 21.41 32.25 -14.57
C GLU A 216 20.89 33.67 -14.85
N LYS A 217 21.35 34.26 -15.94
CA LYS A 217 20.88 35.59 -16.38
C LYS A 217 19.38 35.63 -16.68
N LEU A 218 18.83 34.57 -17.31
CA LEU A 218 17.42 34.48 -17.67
C LEU A 218 16.54 34.21 -16.43
N LEU A 219 17.10 33.50 -15.45
CA LEU A 219 16.42 33.22 -14.18
C LEU A 219 16.52 34.38 -13.17
N GLY A 220 17.56 35.22 -13.31
CA GLY A 220 17.90 36.29 -12.36
C GLY A 220 18.51 35.74 -11.06
N ILE A 221 19.29 34.67 -11.14
CA ILE A 221 19.97 34.00 -10.02
C ILE A 221 21.47 33.90 -10.26
N GLU A 222 22.24 33.66 -9.21
CA GLU A 222 23.65 33.30 -9.26
C GLU A 222 23.83 31.87 -8.73
N GLY A 223 24.72 31.09 -9.35
CA GLY A 223 25.01 29.72 -8.92
C GLY A 223 23.87 28.73 -9.17
N LEU A 224 23.55 28.46 -10.45
CA LEU A 224 22.49 27.53 -10.84
C LEU A 224 22.61 26.15 -10.18
N PHE A 225 23.85 25.66 -9.99
CA PHE A 225 24.13 24.39 -9.32
C PHE A 225 24.48 24.52 -7.83
N SER A 226 24.23 25.67 -7.19
CA SER A 226 24.32 25.79 -5.74
C SER A 226 23.21 24.93 -5.06
N PRO A 227 23.41 24.49 -3.80
CA PRO A 227 22.40 23.70 -3.09
C PRO A 227 21.00 24.33 -3.07
N GLU A 228 20.93 25.67 -3.02
CA GLU A 228 19.69 26.45 -2.99
C GLU A 228 18.93 26.43 -4.32
N ASN A 229 19.65 26.30 -5.45
CA ASN A 229 19.11 26.36 -6.80
C ASN A 229 19.05 25.00 -7.51
N MET A 230 19.43 23.91 -6.82
CA MET A 230 19.53 22.58 -7.42
C MET A 230 18.20 22.12 -8.05
N GLU A 231 17.06 22.47 -7.44
CA GLU A 231 15.74 22.16 -7.98
C GLU A 231 15.49 22.92 -9.31
N LEU A 232 15.86 24.18 -9.39
CA LEU A 232 15.75 24.97 -10.62
C LEU A 232 16.63 24.42 -11.74
N ALA A 233 17.87 24.01 -11.41
CA ALA A 233 18.77 23.35 -12.35
C ALA A 233 18.16 22.05 -12.88
N HIS A 234 17.62 21.23 -11.99
CA HIS A 234 16.94 19.98 -12.36
C HIS A 234 15.76 20.23 -13.29
N MET A 235 14.86 21.16 -12.94
CA MET A 235 13.71 21.52 -13.76
C MET A 235 14.10 22.03 -15.14
N LEU A 236 15.17 22.84 -15.23
CA LEU A 236 15.69 23.32 -16.52
C LEU A 236 16.23 22.19 -17.38
N ILE A 237 16.99 21.28 -16.78
CA ILE A 237 17.50 20.09 -17.49
C ILE A 237 16.34 19.25 -18.02
N GLN A 238 15.28 19.03 -17.21
CA GLN A 238 14.10 18.29 -17.67
C GLN A 238 13.35 19.02 -18.78
N ALA A 239 13.27 20.36 -18.73
CA ALA A 239 12.67 21.14 -19.81
C ALA A 239 13.45 21.02 -21.14
N ILE A 240 14.78 21.01 -21.08
CA ILE A 240 15.64 20.79 -22.26
C ILE A 240 15.50 19.33 -22.75
N ARG A 241 15.47 18.33 -21.85
CA ARG A 241 15.21 16.93 -22.21
C ARG A 241 13.86 16.78 -22.93
N ALA A 242 12.81 17.38 -22.39
CA ALA A 242 11.48 17.40 -23.00
C ALA A 242 11.50 18.01 -24.41
N LYS A 243 12.28 19.10 -24.60
CA LYS A 243 12.43 19.77 -25.89
C LYS A 243 13.13 18.90 -26.92
N GLU A 244 14.26 18.30 -26.56
CA GLU A 244 15.21 17.67 -27.50
C GLU A 244 14.99 16.17 -27.70
N LEU A 245 14.55 15.45 -26.67
CA LEU A 245 14.56 13.99 -26.64
C LEU A 245 13.17 13.34 -26.65
N TYR A 246 12.12 14.13 -26.41
CA TYR A 246 10.75 13.63 -26.38
C TYR A 246 9.89 14.37 -27.39
N HIS A 247 9.38 13.64 -28.37
CA HIS A 247 8.66 14.20 -29.50
C HIS A 247 7.19 13.78 -29.50
N ARG A 248 6.33 14.76 -29.75
CA ARG A 248 4.91 14.51 -29.93
C ARG A 248 4.66 13.54 -31.10
N ASP A 249 3.65 12.72 -30.98
CA ASP A 249 3.25 11.69 -31.96
C ASP A 249 4.25 10.53 -32.15
N ARG A 250 5.32 10.50 -31.34
CA ARG A 250 6.29 9.41 -31.26
C ARG A 250 6.42 8.86 -29.83
N ASP A 251 6.83 9.70 -28.88
CA ASP A 251 7.05 9.32 -27.49
C ASP A 251 5.79 9.56 -26.62
N TYR A 252 4.93 10.47 -27.04
CA TYR A 252 3.66 10.79 -26.40
C TYR A 252 2.71 11.44 -27.38
N ILE A 253 1.41 11.44 -27.04
CA ILE A 253 0.38 12.24 -27.73
C ILE A 253 -0.24 13.24 -26.76
N VAL A 254 -0.91 14.25 -27.30
CA VAL A 254 -1.75 15.18 -26.52
C VAL A 254 -3.20 14.95 -26.91
N GLN A 255 -3.98 14.46 -25.96
CA GLN A 255 -5.40 14.19 -26.13
C GLN A 255 -6.18 14.72 -24.93
N ASP A 256 -7.29 15.41 -25.18
CA ASP A 256 -8.17 16.01 -24.17
C ASP A 256 -7.44 16.91 -23.15
N GLY A 257 -6.39 17.61 -23.60
CA GLY A 257 -5.56 18.48 -22.76
C GLY A 257 -4.58 17.75 -21.85
N GLN A 258 -4.36 16.44 -22.07
CA GLN A 258 -3.44 15.61 -21.32
C GLN A 258 -2.35 15.03 -22.21
N VAL A 259 -1.15 14.88 -21.63
CA VAL A 259 -0.04 14.15 -22.24
C VAL A 259 -0.18 12.66 -21.91
N ILE A 260 -0.30 11.82 -22.95
CA ILE A 260 -0.40 10.35 -22.79
C ILE A 260 0.83 9.72 -23.42
N ILE A 261 1.52 8.88 -22.67
CA ILE A 261 2.74 8.19 -23.12
C ILE A 261 2.39 7.17 -24.20
N VAL A 262 3.24 7.07 -25.22
CA VAL A 262 3.23 6.00 -26.23
C VAL A 262 4.34 5.01 -25.88
N ASP A 263 4.00 3.75 -25.74
CA ASP A 263 4.99 2.69 -25.51
C ASP A 263 5.91 2.51 -26.72
N GLU A 264 7.21 2.59 -26.49
CA GLU A 264 8.23 2.58 -27.56
C GLU A 264 8.22 1.28 -28.39
N PHE A 265 7.87 0.15 -27.76
CA PHE A 265 7.93 -1.16 -28.41
C PHE A 265 6.62 -1.56 -29.07
N THR A 266 5.51 -1.23 -28.43
CA THR A 266 4.17 -1.70 -28.88
C THR A 266 3.37 -0.61 -29.60
N GLY A 267 3.76 0.66 -29.47
CA GLY A 267 3.00 1.81 -29.98
C GLY A 267 1.67 2.04 -29.24
N ARG A 268 1.44 1.35 -28.13
CA ARG A 268 0.18 1.46 -27.39
C ARG A 268 0.18 2.71 -26.50
N LEU A 269 -0.98 3.33 -26.38
CA LEU A 269 -1.20 4.40 -25.43
C LEU A 269 -1.21 3.85 -24.00
N MET A 270 -0.56 4.56 -23.09
CA MET A 270 -0.44 4.20 -21.68
C MET A 270 -1.13 5.26 -20.79
N PRO A 271 -2.48 5.32 -20.79
CA PRO A 271 -3.20 6.30 -19.98
C PRO A 271 -2.94 6.07 -18.48
N GLY A 272 -2.81 7.17 -17.75
CA GLY A 272 -2.53 7.14 -16.31
C GLY A 272 -1.06 6.89 -15.93
N ARG A 273 -0.18 6.53 -16.88
CA ARG A 273 1.27 6.51 -16.65
C ARG A 273 1.90 7.87 -16.89
N ARG A 274 2.92 8.18 -16.09
CA ARG A 274 3.67 9.44 -16.18
C ARG A 274 5.17 9.15 -16.18
N TYR A 275 5.93 9.95 -16.93
CA TYR A 275 7.40 9.95 -16.82
C TYR A 275 7.82 10.48 -15.44
N GLY A 276 8.79 9.84 -14.82
CA GLY A 276 9.33 10.24 -13.52
C GLY A 276 10.24 11.46 -13.56
N GLU A 277 10.77 11.82 -12.40
CA GLU A 277 11.81 12.83 -12.21
C GLU A 277 11.47 14.26 -12.70
N GLY A 278 10.18 14.61 -12.75
CA GLY A 278 9.75 15.91 -13.24
C GLY A 278 9.73 16.08 -14.76
N LEU A 279 10.00 15.00 -15.53
CA LEU A 279 9.97 15.03 -16.99
C LEU A 279 8.56 15.19 -17.55
N HIS A 280 7.56 14.51 -16.96
CA HIS A 280 6.18 14.60 -17.44
C HIS A 280 5.61 16.02 -17.31
N PRO A 281 5.74 16.72 -16.16
CA PRO A 281 5.39 18.13 -16.06
C PRO A 281 6.15 19.04 -17.05
N ALA A 282 7.41 18.71 -17.33
CA ALA A 282 8.20 19.46 -18.32
C ALA A 282 7.66 19.29 -19.75
N ILE A 283 7.16 18.10 -20.11
CA ILE A 283 6.48 17.85 -21.39
C ILE A 283 5.13 18.56 -21.43
N GLU A 284 4.35 18.50 -20.34
CA GLU A 284 3.08 19.25 -20.22
C GLU A 284 3.29 20.75 -20.39
N ALA A 285 4.35 21.32 -19.77
CA ALA A 285 4.73 22.72 -19.94
C ALA A 285 5.17 23.04 -21.38
N LYS A 286 5.93 22.16 -22.01
CA LYS A 286 6.36 22.30 -23.42
C LYS A 286 5.15 22.40 -24.36
N GLU A 287 4.14 21.55 -24.15
CA GLU A 287 2.92 21.50 -24.96
C GLU A 287 1.89 22.57 -24.56
N GLY A 288 2.12 23.30 -23.47
CA GLY A 288 1.22 24.35 -22.99
C GLY A 288 -0.10 23.80 -22.44
N VAL A 289 -0.14 22.52 -22.09
CA VAL A 289 -1.31 21.90 -21.44
C VAL A 289 -1.24 22.09 -19.93
N ARG A 290 -2.37 21.86 -19.23
CA ARG A 290 -2.41 21.95 -17.78
C ARG A 290 -1.48 20.91 -17.17
N ILE A 291 -0.57 21.37 -16.30
CA ILE A 291 0.31 20.46 -15.55
C ILE A 291 -0.51 19.81 -14.45
N GLU A 292 -0.63 18.49 -14.49
CA GLU A 292 -1.21 17.72 -13.40
C GLU A 292 -0.20 17.59 -12.26
N ARG A 293 -0.69 17.77 -11.03
CA ARG A 293 0.16 17.64 -9.85
C ARG A 293 0.67 16.21 -9.75
N GLU A 294 1.97 16.04 -9.59
CA GLU A 294 2.54 14.75 -9.25
C GLU A 294 2.07 14.32 -7.85
N ASN A 295 1.76 13.04 -7.71
CA ASN A 295 1.46 12.48 -6.41
C ASN A 295 2.76 12.10 -5.72
N GLN A 296 2.91 12.55 -4.48
CA GLN A 296 4.01 12.18 -3.60
C GLN A 296 3.54 11.11 -2.62
N THR A 297 4.33 10.06 -2.44
CA THR A 297 4.07 9.09 -1.37
C THR A 297 4.31 9.74 -0.03
N LEU A 298 3.27 9.86 0.79
CA LEU A 298 3.32 10.47 2.11
C LEU A 298 3.62 9.44 3.20
N ALA A 299 3.05 8.25 3.09
CA ALA A 299 3.26 7.16 4.03
C ALA A 299 3.11 5.81 3.33
N THR A 300 3.90 4.83 3.75
CA THR A 300 3.80 3.45 3.24
C THR A 300 4.19 2.45 4.31
N ILE A 301 3.54 1.28 4.31
CA ILE A 301 3.91 0.12 5.11
C ILE A 301 3.41 -1.15 4.40
N THR A 302 4.14 -2.26 4.50
CA THR A 302 3.67 -3.58 4.06
C THR A 302 2.87 -4.27 5.15
N TYR A 303 1.98 -5.20 4.79
CA TYR A 303 1.28 -6.02 5.81
C TYR A 303 2.26 -6.75 6.72
N GLN A 304 3.34 -7.31 6.17
CA GLN A 304 4.39 -7.96 6.93
C GLN A 304 4.94 -7.06 8.04
N ASN A 305 5.32 -5.83 7.71
CA ASN A 305 5.88 -4.91 8.68
C ASN A 305 4.82 -4.41 9.68
N PHE A 306 3.61 -4.15 9.20
CA PHE A 306 2.50 -3.69 10.03
C PHE A 306 2.14 -4.71 11.12
N PHE A 307 1.87 -5.98 10.76
CA PHE A 307 1.48 -6.98 11.74
C PHE A 307 2.59 -7.38 12.71
N ARG A 308 3.85 -7.11 12.39
CA ARG A 308 4.98 -7.27 13.32
C ARG A 308 4.99 -6.27 14.48
N LEU A 309 4.26 -5.17 14.36
CA LEU A 309 4.15 -4.14 15.41
C LEU A 309 3.25 -4.55 16.57
N TYR A 310 2.39 -5.56 16.39
CA TYR A 310 1.53 -6.03 17.47
C TYR A 310 2.33 -6.63 18.63
N GLU A 311 1.96 -6.30 19.87
CA GLU A 311 2.52 -6.92 21.08
C GLU A 311 2.28 -8.44 21.06
N LYS A 312 1.08 -8.83 20.63
CA LYS A 312 0.66 -10.23 20.48
C LYS A 312 -0.18 -10.40 19.22
N ARG A 313 0.09 -11.45 18.48
CA ARG A 313 -0.66 -11.83 17.29
C ARG A 313 -0.90 -13.32 17.23
N ALA A 314 -2.03 -13.71 16.68
CA ALA A 314 -2.40 -15.08 16.40
C ALA A 314 -3.06 -15.15 15.03
N GLY A 315 -3.12 -16.33 14.45
CA GLY A 315 -3.74 -16.53 13.15
C GLY A 315 -4.52 -17.83 13.08
N MET A 316 -5.45 -17.89 12.13
CA MET A 316 -6.19 -19.10 11.83
C MET A 316 -6.40 -19.22 10.33
N THR A 317 -6.28 -20.44 9.81
CA THR A 317 -6.54 -20.80 8.41
C THR A 317 -6.73 -22.31 8.27
N GLY A 318 -7.05 -22.78 7.08
CA GLY A 318 -7.14 -24.21 6.74
C GLY A 318 -5.82 -24.82 6.23
N THR A 319 -4.77 -24.02 5.95
CA THR A 319 -3.62 -24.38 5.10
C THR A 319 -2.26 -23.82 5.56
N ALA A 320 -2.04 -23.58 6.86
CA ALA A 320 -0.82 -22.92 7.35
C ALA A 320 0.42 -23.82 7.45
N LYS A 321 0.26 -25.14 7.55
CA LYS A 321 1.37 -26.06 7.86
C LYS A 321 2.46 -26.07 6.79
N THR A 322 2.11 -25.85 5.54
CA THR A 322 3.07 -25.76 4.43
C THR A 322 4.02 -24.57 4.57
N GLU A 323 3.53 -23.49 5.16
CA GLU A 323 4.26 -22.23 5.32
C GLU A 323 4.80 -22.01 6.74
N GLU A 324 4.79 -23.05 7.58
CA GLU A 324 5.20 -22.99 9.00
C GLU A 324 6.58 -22.36 9.19
N LYS A 325 7.54 -22.71 8.31
CA LYS A 325 8.89 -22.16 8.39
C LYS A 325 8.91 -20.64 8.19
N GLU A 326 8.14 -20.14 7.23
CA GLU A 326 8.06 -18.71 6.94
C GLU A 326 7.37 -17.95 8.09
N PHE A 327 6.29 -18.51 8.64
CA PHE A 327 5.63 -17.95 9.83
C PHE A 327 6.58 -17.84 11.02
N GLN A 328 7.42 -18.84 11.23
CA GLN A 328 8.36 -18.83 12.33
C GLN A 328 9.53 -17.88 12.10
N GLU A 329 10.13 -17.85 10.91
CA GLU A 329 11.27 -16.99 10.58
C GLU A 329 10.90 -15.51 10.58
N ILE A 330 9.73 -15.14 10.03
CA ILE A 330 9.33 -13.75 9.85
C ILE A 330 8.59 -13.20 11.09
N TYR A 331 7.66 -14.00 11.63
CA TYR A 331 6.73 -13.54 12.66
C TYR A 331 6.96 -14.17 14.03
N GLY A 332 7.79 -15.23 14.14
CA GLY A 332 7.99 -15.98 15.37
C GLY A 332 6.74 -16.73 15.82
N MET A 333 5.91 -17.17 14.87
CA MET A 333 4.64 -17.84 15.15
C MET A 333 4.73 -19.34 14.78
N ASP A 334 4.43 -20.21 15.74
CA ASP A 334 4.31 -21.64 15.51
C ASP A 334 2.95 -22.00 14.89
N VAL A 335 2.92 -23.04 14.07
CA VAL A 335 1.69 -23.58 13.49
C VAL A 335 1.27 -24.85 14.21
N VAL A 336 0.08 -24.85 14.78
CA VAL A 336 -0.52 -26.01 15.45
C VAL A 336 -1.70 -26.52 14.63
N VAL A 337 -1.61 -27.75 14.14
CA VAL A 337 -2.71 -28.42 13.45
C VAL A 337 -3.69 -28.96 14.46
N VAL A 338 -4.90 -28.40 14.48
CA VAL A 338 -5.98 -28.82 15.35
C VAL A 338 -6.76 -29.97 14.69
N PRO A 339 -6.96 -31.11 15.38
CA PRO A 339 -7.71 -32.21 14.79
C PRO A 339 -9.15 -31.82 14.51
N THR A 340 -9.75 -32.45 13.50
CA THR A 340 -11.19 -32.27 13.20
C THR A 340 -12.06 -32.92 14.27
N ASN A 341 -13.23 -32.33 14.52
CA ASN A 341 -14.19 -32.85 15.52
C ASN A 341 -14.72 -34.25 15.15
N ARG A 342 -14.82 -34.53 13.85
CA ARG A 342 -15.19 -35.84 13.30
C ARG A 342 -14.20 -36.23 12.19
N PRO A 343 -14.01 -37.54 11.93
CA PRO A 343 -13.18 -37.98 10.81
C PRO A 343 -13.66 -37.36 9.49
N VAL A 344 -12.71 -36.96 8.67
CA VAL A 344 -12.99 -36.42 7.33
C VAL A 344 -13.42 -37.56 6.42
N VAL A 345 -14.66 -37.53 5.95
CA VAL A 345 -15.22 -38.52 5.01
C VAL A 345 -15.21 -38.05 3.56
N ARG A 346 -14.83 -36.79 3.31
CA ARG A 346 -14.71 -36.21 1.98
C ARG A 346 -13.63 -36.94 1.19
N LYS A 347 -13.97 -37.35 -0.02
CA LYS A 347 -13.03 -37.85 -1.03
C LYS A 347 -12.88 -36.81 -2.12
N ASP A 348 -11.69 -36.29 -2.29
CA ASP A 348 -11.36 -35.45 -3.44
C ASP A 348 -10.92 -36.35 -4.59
N PHE A 349 -11.65 -36.29 -5.70
CA PHE A 349 -11.31 -37.01 -6.91
C PHE A 349 -10.32 -36.20 -7.75
N PRO A 350 -9.48 -36.84 -8.57
CA PRO A 350 -8.63 -36.13 -9.52
C PRO A 350 -9.43 -35.22 -10.44
N ASP A 351 -8.82 -34.13 -10.85
CA ASP A 351 -9.41 -33.20 -11.80
C ASP A 351 -9.73 -33.91 -13.12
N VAL A 352 -10.93 -33.64 -13.66
CA VAL A 352 -11.33 -34.11 -14.97
C VAL A 352 -11.27 -32.95 -15.95
N VAL A 353 -10.37 -33.06 -16.91
CA VAL A 353 -10.19 -32.03 -17.94
C VAL A 353 -11.03 -32.33 -19.16
N TYR A 354 -11.91 -31.40 -19.52
CA TYR A 354 -12.73 -31.49 -20.71
C TYR A 354 -12.21 -30.55 -21.81
N ARG A 355 -12.30 -30.97 -23.08
CA ARG A 355 -11.88 -30.13 -24.23
C ARG A 355 -12.78 -28.94 -24.48
N THR A 356 -14.06 -29.06 -24.14
CA THR A 356 -15.07 -28.04 -24.36
C THR A 356 -16.03 -27.98 -23.18
N GLU A 357 -16.63 -26.82 -22.96
CA GLU A 357 -17.65 -26.61 -21.95
C GLU A 357 -18.88 -27.51 -22.13
N LYS A 358 -19.24 -27.81 -23.41
CA LYS A 358 -20.30 -28.73 -23.77
C LYS A 358 -20.01 -30.20 -23.46
N GLY A 359 -18.71 -30.55 -23.31
CA GLY A 359 -18.25 -31.89 -22.91
C GLY A 359 -18.28 -32.10 -21.41
N LYS A 360 -18.31 -31.01 -20.62
CA LYS A 360 -18.41 -31.01 -19.17
C LYS A 360 -19.85 -31.29 -18.71
#